data_f3a31249b70eda47dba1f90902040db4
#
_entry.id   f3a31249b70eda47dba1f90902040db4
#
_cell.length_a   1.000
_cell.length_b   1.000
_cell.length_c   1.000
_cell.angle_alpha   90.00
_cell.angle_beta   90.00
_cell.angle_gamma   90.00
#
_symmetry.space_group_name_H-M   'P 1'
#
loop_
_entity.id
_entity.type
_entity.pdbx_description
1 polymer ?
#
loop_
_entity_poly.entity_id
_entity_poly.type
_entity_poly.pdbx_seq_one_letter_code
_entity_poly.pdbx_strand_id
1 'polypeptide(L)'
;NLQIYFLHHRFSSIINLTEAGNGVVQDRTIYEDVEIFSKNLHEMGFMDDRDWETYKQLFANMTKFLKAPDLIIYLKADLPTILDRIETRSRKYEATIDPKYLERLNEFYDAWIDKIDWTKVLIIDTNNFNIFNDTEKLHSIYEDIKEKLS
;
A
#
# COMPACT_ATOMS: atom_id res chain seq x y z
N ASN A 1 -14.63 11.91 -6.48
CA ASN A 1 -13.88 12.04 -7.76
C ASN A 1 -12.38 11.82 -7.65
N LEU A 2 -11.72 12.22 -6.54
CA LEU A 2 -10.28 12.01 -6.36
C LEU A 2 -9.90 10.51 -6.36
N GLN A 3 -10.70 9.65 -5.72
CA GLN A 3 -10.44 8.22 -5.66
C GLN A 3 -10.56 7.55 -7.04
N ILE A 4 -11.52 7.98 -7.87
CA ILE A 4 -11.63 7.50 -9.26
C ILE A 4 -10.41 7.93 -10.09
N TYR A 5 -9.89 9.14 -9.86
CA TYR A 5 -8.67 9.61 -10.51
C TYR A 5 -7.47 8.71 -10.15
N PHE A 6 -7.26 8.41 -8.88
CA PHE A 6 -6.18 7.51 -8.46
C PHE A 6 -6.35 6.11 -9.02
N LEU A 7 -7.56 5.54 -8.94
CA LEU A 7 -7.87 4.23 -9.47
C LEU A 7 -7.51 4.13 -10.97
N HIS A 8 -7.94 5.12 -11.77
CA HIS A 8 -7.62 5.18 -13.20
C HIS A 8 -6.11 5.24 -13.45
N HIS A 9 -5.39 6.14 -12.76
CA HIS A 9 -3.96 6.33 -12.99
C HIS A 9 -3.15 5.10 -12.59
N ARG A 10 -3.48 4.45 -11.47
CA ARG A 10 -2.80 3.22 -11.05
C ARG A 10 -3.07 2.06 -11.99
N PHE A 11 -4.32 1.92 -12.42
CA PHE A 11 -4.68 0.91 -13.42
C PHE A 11 -3.88 1.08 -14.71
N SER A 12 -3.87 2.28 -15.27
CA SER A 12 -3.11 2.59 -16.49
C SER A 12 -1.61 2.36 -16.30
N SER A 13 -1.07 2.74 -15.15
CA SER A 13 0.34 2.51 -14.82
C SER A 13 0.69 1.02 -14.79
N ILE A 14 -0.14 0.18 -14.14
CA ILE A 14 0.11 -1.26 -14.05
C ILE A 14 0.06 -1.92 -15.44
N ILE A 15 -0.89 -1.53 -16.29
CA ILE A 15 -0.97 -2.05 -17.67
C ILE A 15 0.33 -1.71 -18.43
N ASN A 16 0.72 -0.44 -18.45
CA ASN A 16 1.92 0.00 -19.15
C ASN A 16 3.19 -0.70 -18.66
N LEU A 17 3.31 -0.91 -17.35
CA LEU A 17 4.45 -1.61 -16.73
C LEU A 17 4.46 -3.09 -17.10
N THR A 18 3.29 -3.73 -17.15
CA THR A 18 3.16 -5.14 -17.54
C THR A 18 3.52 -5.34 -19.01
N GLU A 19 3.09 -4.43 -19.89
CA GLU A 19 3.41 -4.46 -21.31
C GLU A 19 4.91 -4.25 -21.61
N ALA A 20 5.60 -3.49 -20.77
CA ALA A 20 7.04 -3.25 -20.90
C ALA A 20 7.88 -4.53 -20.68
N GLY A 21 7.36 -5.56 -20.03
CA GLY A 21 7.97 -6.89 -19.89
C GLY A 21 9.21 -6.96 -18.99
N ASN A 22 9.53 -5.89 -18.26
CA ASN A 22 10.66 -5.82 -17.32
C ASN A 22 10.21 -6.09 -15.88
N GLY A 23 11.15 -6.46 -15.00
CA GLY A 23 10.89 -6.49 -13.55
C GLY A 23 10.56 -5.08 -13.05
N VAL A 24 9.52 -4.97 -12.22
CA VAL A 24 9.01 -3.68 -11.72
C VAL A 24 8.87 -3.74 -10.22
N VAL A 25 9.29 -2.67 -9.56
CA VAL A 25 8.95 -2.38 -8.15
C VAL A 25 8.04 -1.16 -8.16
N GLN A 26 6.87 -1.29 -7.54
CA GLN A 26 5.87 -0.22 -7.49
C GLN A 26 5.57 0.16 -6.04
N ASP A 27 5.61 1.45 -5.74
CA ASP A 27 5.15 1.99 -4.46
C ASP A 27 3.65 2.22 -4.52
N ARG A 28 2.92 1.47 -3.73
CA ARG A 28 1.46 1.34 -3.71
C ARG A 28 0.88 0.82 -5.03
N THR A 29 -0.23 0.14 -4.89
CA THR A 29 -0.96 -0.45 -6.01
C THR A 29 -2.42 -0.02 -6.00
N ILE A 30 -3.18 -0.51 -6.96
CA ILE A 30 -4.63 -0.33 -7.03
C ILE A 30 -5.37 -0.98 -5.84
N TYR A 31 -4.76 -1.98 -5.19
CA TYR A 31 -5.37 -2.71 -4.08
C TYR A 31 -5.47 -1.85 -2.83
N GLU A 32 -4.42 -1.10 -2.47
CA GLU A 32 -4.43 -0.20 -1.32
C GLU A 32 -5.43 0.95 -1.51
N ASP A 33 -5.65 1.40 -2.74
CA ASP A 33 -6.63 2.45 -3.01
C ASP A 33 -8.05 2.04 -2.57
N VAL A 34 -8.40 0.77 -2.74
CA VAL A 34 -9.70 0.20 -2.34
C VAL A 34 -9.71 -0.22 -0.89
N GLU A 35 -8.77 -1.11 -0.52
CA GLU A 35 -8.81 -1.80 0.77
C GLU A 35 -8.49 -0.89 1.96
N ILE A 36 -7.73 0.19 1.72
CA ILE A 36 -7.27 1.11 2.75
C ILE A 36 -7.92 2.49 2.59
N PHE A 37 -7.59 3.20 1.51
CA PHE A 37 -7.91 4.62 1.41
C PHE A 37 -9.39 4.90 1.15
N SER A 38 -9.98 4.27 0.14
CA SER A 38 -11.40 4.49 -0.19
C SER A 38 -12.33 3.89 0.85
N LYS A 39 -11.96 2.73 1.41
CA LYS A 39 -12.68 2.12 2.53
C LYS A 39 -12.68 3.06 3.74
N ASN A 40 -11.53 3.65 4.08
CA ASN A 40 -11.47 4.61 5.18
C ASN A 40 -12.34 5.85 4.93
N LEU A 41 -12.35 6.40 3.72
CA LEU A 41 -13.22 7.53 3.37
C LEU A 41 -14.70 7.17 3.47
N HIS A 42 -15.09 5.97 3.05
CA HIS A 42 -16.46 5.49 3.20
C HIS A 42 -16.85 5.38 4.68
N GLU A 43 -16.03 4.72 5.50
CA GLU A 43 -16.32 4.56 6.92
C GLU A 43 -16.30 5.90 7.72
N MET A 44 -15.58 6.91 7.22
CA MET A 44 -15.62 8.28 7.77
C MET A 44 -16.81 9.11 7.26
N GLY A 45 -17.67 8.56 6.38
CA GLY A 45 -18.82 9.24 5.80
C GLY A 45 -18.48 10.26 4.69
N PHE A 46 -17.25 10.27 4.16
CA PHE A 46 -16.86 11.11 3.01
C PHE A 46 -17.17 10.49 1.65
N MET A 47 -17.62 9.24 1.65
CA MET A 47 -18.10 8.52 0.48
C MET A 47 -19.39 7.80 0.88
N ASP A 48 -20.49 8.03 0.16
CA ASP A 48 -21.76 7.37 0.45
C ASP A 48 -21.75 5.89 0.01
N ASP A 49 -22.75 5.13 0.46
CA ASP A 49 -22.84 3.67 0.20
C ASP A 49 -22.93 3.36 -1.30
N ARG A 50 -23.65 4.18 -2.07
CA ARG A 50 -23.82 3.99 -3.51
C ARG A 50 -22.48 4.21 -4.24
N ASP A 51 -21.76 5.27 -3.90
CA ASP A 51 -20.50 5.61 -4.51
C ASP A 51 -19.42 4.58 -4.12
N TRP A 52 -19.45 4.12 -2.88
CA TRP A 52 -18.59 3.04 -2.41
C TRP A 52 -18.84 1.72 -3.14
N GLU A 53 -20.11 1.33 -3.30
CA GLU A 53 -20.47 0.11 -4.04
C GLU A 53 -20.06 0.21 -5.51
N THR A 54 -20.31 1.36 -6.14
CA THR A 54 -19.89 1.62 -7.53
C THR A 54 -18.36 1.54 -7.68
N TYR A 55 -17.63 2.11 -6.72
CA TYR A 55 -16.16 2.09 -6.71
C TYR A 55 -15.62 0.66 -6.61
N LYS A 56 -16.16 -0.17 -5.71
CA LYS A 56 -15.78 -1.58 -5.57
C LYS A 56 -16.07 -2.38 -6.86
N GLN A 57 -17.21 -2.16 -7.49
CA GLN A 57 -17.55 -2.83 -8.74
C GLN A 57 -16.62 -2.41 -9.88
N LEU A 58 -16.27 -1.13 -9.96
CA LEU A 58 -15.31 -0.63 -10.94
C LEU A 58 -13.94 -1.28 -10.73
N PHE A 59 -13.44 -1.27 -9.50
CA PHE A 59 -12.20 -1.96 -9.13
C PHE A 59 -12.23 -3.45 -9.51
N ALA A 60 -13.27 -4.18 -9.12
CA ALA A 60 -13.40 -5.60 -9.41
C ALA A 60 -13.43 -5.91 -10.92
N ASN A 61 -13.99 -5.00 -11.73
CA ASN A 61 -13.97 -5.16 -13.18
C ASN A 61 -12.60 -4.84 -13.79
N MET A 62 -11.91 -3.81 -13.29
CA MET A 62 -10.59 -3.41 -13.79
C MET A 62 -9.53 -4.47 -13.44
N THR A 63 -9.55 -5.00 -12.22
CA THR A 63 -8.54 -5.98 -11.77
C THR A 63 -8.58 -7.32 -12.51
N LYS A 64 -9.68 -7.66 -13.18
CA LYS A 64 -9.77 -8.83 -14.08
C LYS A 64 -8.76 -8.78 -15.24
N PHE A 65 -8.29 -7.60 -15.57
CA PHE A 65 -7.34 -7.38 -16.68
C PHE A 65 -5.90 -7.18 -16.18
N LEU A 66 -5.66 -7.24 -14.88
CA LEU A 66 -4.34 -7.05 -14.30
C LEU A 66 -3.71 -8.38 -13.90
N LYS A 67 -2.42 -8.50 -14.15
CA LYS A 67 -1.61 -9.56 -13.53
C LYS A 67 -1.41 -9.20 -12.05
N ALA A 68 -1.62 -10.16 -11.17
CA ALA A 68 -1.27 -10.01 -9.76
C ALA A 68 0.25 -9.77 -9.61
N PRO A 69 0.70 -8.99 -8.63
CA PRO A 69 2.13 -8.88 -8.32
C PRO A 69 2.68 -10.23 -7.89
N ASP A 70 3.93 -10.50 -8.24
CA ASP A 70 4.61 -11.75 -7.87
C ASP A 70 4.96 -11.78 -6.37
N LEU A 71 5.08 -10.60 -5.75
CA LEU A 71 5.33 -10.43 -4.31
C LEU A 71 4.80 -9.07 -3.84
N ILE A 72 4.15 -9.05 -2.69
CA ILE A 72 3.85 -7.83 -1.93
C ILE A 72 4.84 -7.73 -0.76
N ILE A 73 5.52 -6.59 -0.64
CA ILE A 73 6.39 -6.28 0.50
C ILE A 73 5.67 -5.27 1.38
N TYR A 74 5.30 -5.69 2.58
CA TYR A 74 4.68 -4.82 3.58
C TYR A 74 5.72 -4.31 4.57
N LEU A 75 6.00 -3.01 4.52
CA LEU A 75 6.89 -2.32 5.45
C LEU A 75 6.08 -1.93 6.69
N LYS A 76 6.04 -2.83 7.68
CA LYS A 76 5.28 -2.64 8.91
C LYS A 76 6.00 -1.69 9.85
N ALA A 77 5.27 -0.72 10.40
CA ALA A 77 5.72 0.16 11.46
C ALA A 77 4.58 0.46 12.43
N ASP A 78 4.90 0.66 13.71
CA ASP A 78 3.94 1.13 14.71
C ASP A 78 3.68 2.64 14.59
N LEU A 79 2.62 3.11 15.22
CA LEU A 79 2.22 4.52 15.14
C LEU A 79 3.31 5.48 15.65
N PRO A 80 4.01 5.23 16.78
CA PRO A 80 5.11 6.08 17.21
C PRO A 80 6.21 6.22 16.15
N THR A 81 6.62 5.12 15.54
CA THR A 81 7.63 5.13 14.46
C THR A 81 7.16 5.89 13.24
N ILE A 82 5.89 5.75 12.86
CA ILE A 82 5.30 6.49 11.73
C ILE A 82 5.31 7.99 12.01
N LEU A 83 4.90 8.41 13.20
CA LEU A 83 4.88 9.83 13.61
C LEU A 83 6.29 10.44 13.64
N ASP A 84 7.27 9.74 14.20
CA ASP A 84 8.68 10.17 14.21
C ASP A 84 9.24 10.37 12.79
N ARG A 85 8.93 9.44 11.88
CA ARG A 85 9.34 9.54 10.47
C ARG A 85 8.66 10.69 9.73
N ILE A 86 7.39 10.97 10.01
CA ILE A 86 6.66 12.11 9.45
C ILE A 86 7.31 13.41 9.94
N GLU A 87 7.59 13.53 11.23
CA GLU A 87 8.25 14.70 11.81
C GLU A 87 9.66 14.90 11.23
N THR A 88 10.47 13.85 11.19
CA THR A 88 11.83 13.89 10.61
C THR A 88 11.83 14.31 9.15
N ARG A 89 10.85 13.85 8.36
CA ARG A 89 10.71 14.19 6.94
C ARG A 89 10.26 15.63 6.73
N SER A 90 9.64 16.25 7.73
CA SER A 90 9.29 17.69 7.81
C SER A 90 8.50 18.24 6.62
N ARG A 91 7.62 17.44 6.00
CA ARG A 91 6.75 17.93 4.92
C ARG A 91 5.61 18.75 5.49
N LYS A 92 5.50 20.03 5.09
CA LYS A 92 4.52 20.97 5.65
C LYS A 92 3.07 20.50 5.63
N TYR A 93 2.66 19.77 4.59
CA TYR A 93 1.30 19.25 4.46
C TYR A 93 1.02 18.01 5.32
N GLU A 94 2.06 17.36 5.84
CA GLU A 94 1.94 16.21 6.73
C GLU A 94 1.87 16.60 8.21
N ALA A 95 2.33 17.80 8.57
CA ALA A 95 2.36 18.28 9.96
C ALA A 95 0.98 18.39 10.63
N THR A 96 -0.10 18.38 9.86
CA THR A 96 -1.48 18.50 10.34
C THR A 96 -2.27 17.20 10.26
N ILE A 97 -1.61 16.07 9.97
CA ILE A 97 -2.29 14.78 9.89
C ILE A 97 -2.68 14.34 11.31
N ASP A 98 -3.96 14.00 11.49
CA ASP A 98 -4.47 13.48 12.75
C ASP A 98 -3.83 12.09 13.02
N PRO A 99 -3.18 11.89 14.18
CA PRO A 99 -2.64 10.57 14.55
C PRO A 99 -3.67 9.44 14.54
N LYS A 100 -4.94 9.72 14.89
CA LYS A 100 -6.02 8.74 14.81
C LYS A 100 -6.31 8.29 13.38
N TYR A 101 -6.14 9.18 12.41
CA TYR A 101 -6.25 8.81 11.01
C TYR A 101 -5.15 7.83 10.60
N LEU A 102 -3.91 8.07 11.02
CA LEU A 102 -2.78 7.17 10.74
C LEU A 102 -2.93 5.81 11.44
N GLU A 103 -3.35 5.81 12.70
CA GLU A 103 -3.64 4.58 13.46
C GLU A 103 -4.66 3.71 12.71
N ARG A 104 -5.73 4.31 12.27
CA ARG A 104 -6.79 3.63 11.52
C ARG A 104 -6.32 3.09 10.17
N LEU A 105 -5.50 3.84 9.43
CA LEU A 105 -4.88 3.33 8.21
C LEU A 105 -3.98 2.13 8.50
N ASN A 106 -3.21 2.18 9.58
CA ASN A 106 -2.33 1.09 9.98
C ASN A 106 -3.11 -0.19 10.31
N GLU A 107 -4.22 -0.07 11.03
CA GLU A 107 -5.15 -1.18 11.29
C GLU A 107 -5.72 -1.78 9.99
N PHE A 108 -6.08 -0.95 9.02
CA PHE A 108 -6.57 -1.43 7.72
C PHE A 108 -5.48 -2.17 6.94
N TYR A 109 -4.25 -1.67 6.98
CA TYR A 109 -3.11 -2.36 6.36
C TYR A 109 -2.89 -3.73 6.99
N ASP A 110 -2.81 -3.82 8.30
CA ASP A 110 -2.63 -5.10 9.00
C ASP A 110 -3.77 -6.08 8.66
N ALA A 111 -5.02 -5.63 8.76
CA ALA A 111 -6.19 -6.46 8.46
C ALA A 111 -6.28 -6.89 6.97
N TRP A 112 -5.76 -6.08 6.06
CA TRP A 112 -5.73 -6.42 4.64
C TRP A 112 -4.61 -7.42 4.34
N ILE A 113 -3.41 -7.18 4.84
CA ILE A 113 -2.24 -8.06 4.64
C ILE A 113 -2.53 -9.47 5.16
N ASP A 114 -3.19 -9.60 6.31
CA ASP A 114 -3.57 -10.90 6.90
C ASP A 114 -4.58 -11.70 6.04
N LYS A 115 -5.29 -11.04 5.13
CA LYS A 115 -6.28 -11.67 4.24
C LYS A 115 -5.76 -12.00 2.85
N ILE A 116 -4.53 -11.59 2.52
CA ILE A 116 -3.97 -11.85 1.20
C ILE A 116 -3.60 -13.33 1.08
N ASP A 117 -4.28 -14.04 0.20
CA ASP A 117 -4.05 -15.45 -0.15
C ASP A 117 -3.76 -15.67 -1.65
N TRP A 118 -3.86 -14.61 -2.45
CA TRP A 118 -3.75 -14.66 -3.91
C TRP A 118 -2.36 -14.30 -4.45
N THR A 119 -1.43 -13.91 -3.59
CA THR A 119 -0.01 -13.66 -3.91
C THR A 119 0.88 -13.88 -2.69
N LYS A 120 2.19 -13.97 -2.92
CA LYS A 120 3.18 -14.05 -1.83
C LYS A 120 3.26 -12.71 -1.09
N VAL A 121 3.40 -12.76 0.23
CA VAL A 121 3.60 -11.58 1.08
C VAL A 121 4.90 -11.74 1.88
N LEU A 122 5.67 -10.66 1.94
CA LEU A 122 6.82 -10.50 2.83
C LEU A 122 6.55 -9.32 3.76
N ILE A 123 6.47 -9.59 5.06
CA ILE A 123 6.31 -8.55 6.08
C ILE A 123 7.67 -8.21 6.66
N ILE A 124 8.04 -6.93 6.60
CA ILE A 124 9.30 -6.41 7.13
C ILE A 124 8.98 -5.46 8.27
N ASP A 125 9.35 -5.84 9.50
CA ASP A 125 9.31 -4.92 10.64
C ASP A 125 10.38 -3.84 10.47
N THR A 126 9.93 -2.60 10.39
CA THR A 126 10.78 -1.44 10.18
C THR A 126 10.90 -0.52 11.40
N ASN A 127 10.37 -0.89 12.57
CA ASN A 127 10.38 -0.04 13.76
C ASN A 127 11.80 0.39 14.17
N ASN A 128 12.74 -0.54 14.20
CA ASN A 128 14.12 -0.30 14.57
C ASN A 128 15.07 -0.44 13.37
N PHE A 129 14.60 -0.12 12.17
CA PHE A 129 15.36 -0.27 10.94
C PHE A 129 15.56 1.07 10.22
N ASN A 130 16.82 1.41 9.98
CA ASN A 130 17.20 2.53 9.14
C ASN A 130 18.03 2.03 7.95
N ILE A 131 17.45 2.10 6.77
CA ILE A 131 18.06 1.62 5.51
C ILE A 131 19.45 2.21 5.23
N PHE A 132 19.76 3.39 5.77
CA PHE A 132 21.06 4.05 5.55
C PHE A 132 22.15 3.57 6.51
N ASN A 133 21.77 3.01 7.66
CA ASN A 133 22.71 2.70 8.74
C ASN A 133 22.80 1.19 9.03
N ASP A 134 21.79 0.39 8.60
CA ASP A 134 21.69 -1.03 8.91
C ASP A 134 21.85 -1.88 7.63
N THR A 135 23.09 -1.98 7.18
CA THR A 135 23.43 -2.71 5.95
C THR A 135 23.27 -4.22 6.08
N GLU A 136 23.43 -4.79 7.27
CA GLU A 136 23.25 -6.23 7.51
C GLU A 136 21.78 -6.61 7.37
N LYS A 137 20.89 -5.86 8.01
CA LYS A 137 19.45 -6.08 7.89
C LYS A 137 18.96 -5.83 6.46
N LEU A 138 19.49 -4.82 5.78
CA LEU A 138 19.17 -4.59 4.37
C LEU A 138 19.56 -5.77 3.49
N HIS A 139 20.74 -6.37 3.73
CA HIS A 139 21.17 -7.56 3.01
C HIS A 139 20.28 -8.78 3.29
N SER A 140 19.89 -9.00 4.54
CA SER A 140 18.94 -10.05 4.91
C SER A 140 17.60 -9.88 4.19
N ILE A 141 17.06 -8.66 4.17
CA ILE A 141 15.81 -8.35 3.45
C ILE A 141 15.94 -8.67 1.95
N TYR A 142 17.07 -8.36 1.36
CA TYR A 142 17.31 -8.67 -0.06
C TYR A 142 17.30 -10.19 -0.32
N GLU A 143 17.92 -10.99 0.54
CA GLU A 143 17.90 -12.46 0.40
C GLU A 143 16.49 -13.03 0.63
N ASP A 144 15.72 -12.50 1.60
CA ASP A 144 14.33 -12.88 1.84
C ASP A 144 13.44 -12.60 0.60
N ILE A 145 13.65 -11.46 -0.05
CA ILE A 145 12.95 -11.12 -1.30
C ILE A 145 13.28 -12.12 -2.41
N LYS A 146 14.54 -12.46 -2.59
CA LYS A 146 14.99 -13.43 -3.59
C LYS A 146 14.40 -14.80 -3.35
N GLU A 147 14.40 -15.26 -2.10
CA GLU A 147 13.81 -16.53 -1.70
C GLU A 147 12.31 -16.57 -1.99
N LYS A 148 11.60 -15.49 -1.67
CA LYS A 148 10.16 -15.38 -1.94
C LYS A 148 9.84 -15.34 -3.45
N LEU A 149 10.73 -14.82 -4.29
CA LEU A 149 10.53 -14.73 -5.74
C LEU A 149 10.95 -16.00 -6.50
N SER A 150 11.81 -16.83 -5.90
CA SER A 150 12.19 -18.13 -6.46
C SER A 150 11.06 -19.16 -6.28
#